data_6550119618119548c4f91b2935fe1491
#
_entry.id   6550119618119548c4f91b2935fe1491
#
_cell.length_a   1.000
_cell.length_b   1.000
_cell.length_c   1.000
_cell.angle_alpha   90.00
_cell.angle_beta   90.00
_cell.angle_gamma   90.00
#
_symmetry.space_group_name_H-M   'P 1'
#
loop_
_entity.id
_entity.type
_entity.pdbx_description
1 polymer ?
#
loop_
_entity_poly.entity_id
_entity_poly.type
_entity_poly.pdbx_seq_one_letter_code
_entity_poly.pdbx_strand_id
1 'polypeptide(L)'
;MLNKKKVNSIRVSTRPDYIDKTVLKRLKKYKVKIIELGVQSANDYILKKSNRGHTFGDVKKASKLIRRHGFTLGVQMMVGLPESTKIDEIKTAKELIKLKPKMVRIYPVLVIKNTKLAKDYENGIYTPLSLEQAVETSKELLSLFNKKNVEVIRIG
;
A
#
# COMPACT_ATOMS: atom_id res chain seq x y z
N MET A 1 23.44 6.08 -13.56
CA MET A 1 23.03 4.66 -13.75
C MET A 1 22.16 4.45 -14.99
N LEU A 2 21.07 5.21 -15.18
CA LEU A 2 20.22 5.09 -16.40
C LEU A 2 20.99 5.33 -17.69
N ASN A 3 21.88 6.34 -17.72
CA ASN A 3 22.69 6.66 -18.90
C ASN A 3 23.74 5.58 -19.26
N LYS A 4 24.07 4.67 -18.32
CA LYS A 4 24.98 3.54 -18.54
C LYS A 4 24.24 2.23 -18.82
N LYS A 5 22.94 2.28 -19.12
CA LYS A 5 22.04 1.11 -19.36
C LYS A 5 22.06 0.05 -18.25
N LYS A 6 22.42 0.42 -17.01
CA LYS A 6 22.45 -0.52 -15.88
C LYS A 6 21.08 -0.80 -15.26
N VAL A 7 20.11 0.10 -15.46
CA VAL A 7 18.72 -0.04 -15.02
C VAL A 7 17.75 0.55 -16.04
N ASN A 8 16.59 -0.05 -16.20
CA ASN A 8 15.59 0.37 -17.20
C ASN A 8 14.64 1.46 -16.66
N SER A 9 14.40 1.50 -15.36
CA SER A 9 13.52 2.48 -14.74
C SER A 9 13.81 2.62 -13.24
N ILE A 10 13.34 3.71 -12.66
CA ILE A 10 13.36 3.97 -11.21
C ILE A 10 11.94 3.85 -10.68
N ARG A 11 11.79 3.13 -9.58
CA ARG A 11 10.57 3.07 -8.77
C ARG A 11 10.83 3.74 -7.43
N VAL A 12 9.85 4.52 -6.97
CA VAL A 12 9.87 5.14 -5.63
C VAL A 12 8.61 4.79 -4.88
N SER A 13 8.72 4.60 -3.57
CA SER A 13 7.59 4.42 -2.66
C SER A 13 7.44 5.66 -1.81
N THR A 14 6.21 6.09 -1.58
CA THR A 14 5.90 7.29 -0.80
C THR A 14 4.52 7.22 -0.16
N ARG A 15 4.26 8.15 0.76
CA ARG A 15 2.93 8.37 1.34
C ARG A 15 2.04 9.15 0.37
N PRO A 16 0.71 8.94 0.39
CA PRO A 16 -0.21 9.64 -0.51
C PRO A 16 -0.23 11.16 -0.32
N ASP A 17 -0.15 11.63 0.91
CA ASP A 17 -0.19 13.04 1.30
C ASP A 17 1.05 13.85 0.87
N TYR A 18 2.13 13.18 0.45
CA TYR A 18 3.33 13.82 -0.09
C TYR A 18 3.31 13.99 -1.62
N ILE A 19 2.22 13.61 -2.29
CA ILE A 19 2.11 13.71 -3.75
C ILE A 19 1.42 15.01 -4.15
N ASP A 20 2.17 15.89 -4.79
CA ASP A 20 1.70 17.10 -5.44
C ASP A 20 2.32 17.26 -6.84
N LYS A 21 1.91 18.32 -7.55
CA LYS A 21 2.41 18.62 -8.91
C LYS A 21 3.91 18.91 -8.93
N THR A 22 4.45 19.53 -7.87
CA THR A 22 5.86 19.90 -7.77
C THR A 22 6.74 18.67 -7.58
N VAL A 23 6.32 17.77 -6.67
CA VAL A 23 6.97 16.46 -6.46
C VAL A 23 6.95 15.64 -7.76
N LEU A 24 5.81 15.56 -8.44
CA LEU A 24 5.71 14.81 -9.71
C LEU A 24 6.60 15.38 -10.81
N LYS A 25 6.69 16.70 -10.96
CA LYS A 25 7.63 17.32 -11.90
C LYS A 25 9.09 16.95 -11.58
N ARG A 26 9.47 16.99 -10.29
CA ARG A 26 10.79 16.58 -9.82
C ARG A 26 11.08 15.12 -10.14
N LEU A 27 10.17 14.21 -9.79
CA LEU A 27 10.33 12.78 -10.07
C LEU A 27 10.48 12.51 -11.58
N LYS A 28 9.76 13.23 -12.42
CA LYS A 28 9.86 13.13 -13.89
C LYS A 28 11.24 13.57 -14.39
N LYS A 29 11.81 14.65 -13.83
CA LYS A 29 13.18 15.11 -14.15
C LYS A 29 14.22 14.02 -13.86
N TYR A 30 14.03 13.25 -12.78
CA TYR A 30 14.92 12.13 -12.41
C TYR A 30 14.54 10.78 -13.06
N LYS A 31 13.70 10.79 -14.10
CA LYS A 31 13.33 9.60 -14.89
C LYS A 31 12.67 8.48 -14.06
N VAL A 32 12.00 8.85 -12.97
CA VAL A 32 11.13 7.91 -12.24
C VAL A 32 9.97 7.54 -13.16
N LYS A 33 9.64 6.25 -13.21
CA LYS A 33 8.51 5.74 -14.02
C LYS A 33 7.39 5.18 -13.16
N ILE A 34 7.71 4.65 -12.00
CA ILE A 34 6.75 3.97 -11.13
C ILE A 34 6.72 4.68 -9.78
N ILE A 35 5.52 5.03 -9.33
CA ILE A 35 5.28 5.56 -7.99
C ILE A 35 4.35 4.60 -7.26
N GLU A 36 4.82 4.12 -6.11
CA GLU A 36 4.12 3.17 -5.26
C GLU A 36 3.62 3.87 -4.01
N LEU A 37 2.31 3.87 -3.79
CA LEU A 37 1.67 4.52 -2.66
C LEU A 37 1.49 3.56 -1.49
N GLY A 38 1.97 3.93 -0.32
CA GLY A 38 1.72 3.25 0.93
C GLY A 38 0.30 3.54 1.45
N VAL A 39 -0.70 2.87 0.89
CA VAL A 39 -2.11 3.07 1.23
C VAL A 39 -2.46 2.44 2.57
N GLN A 40 -2.12 1.18 2.73
CA GLN A 40 -2.31 0.31 3.88
C GLN A 40 -3.77 -0.14 4.08
N SER A 41 -4.74 0.76 4.19
CA SER A 41 -6.18 0.49 4.31
C SER A 41 -6.99 1.55 3.53
N ALA A 42 -8.20 1.19 3.13
CA ALA A 42 -9.20 2.13 2.59
C ALA A 42 -10.17 2.63 3.68
N ASN A 43 -10.01 2.18 4.91
CA ASN A 43 -10.81 2.60 6.05
C ASN A 43 -10.07 3.67 6.86
N ASP A 44 -10.58 4.90 6.87
CA ASP A 44 -9.93 6.04 7.54
C ASP A 44 -9.84 5.85 9.06
N TYR A 45 -10.76 5.10 9.69
CA TYR A 45 -10.66 4.75 11.10
C TYR A 45 -9.43 3.88 11.38
N ILE A 46 -9.21 2.84 10.56
CA ILE A 46 -8.05 1.95 10.66
C ILE A 46 -6.74 2.72 10.40
N LEU A 47 -6.73 3.61 9.41
CA LEU A 47 -5.59 4.48 9.12
C LEU A 47 -5.25 5.37 10.32
N LYS A 48 -6.25 5.94 10.97
CA LYS A 48 -6.08 6.76 12.18
C LYS A 48 -5.55 5.94 13.36
N LYS A 49 -6.14 4.76 13.62
CA LYS A 49 -5.66 3.83 14.68
C LYS A 49 -4.23 3.36 14.46
N SER A 50 -3.85 3.16 13.21
CA SER A 50 -2.49 2.79 12.81
C SER A 50 -1.54 3.98 12.66
N ASN A 51 -1.96 5.18 13.08
CA ASN A 51 -1.17 6.43 13.04
C ASN A 51 -0.55 6.73 11.66
N ARG A 52 -1.31 6.49 10.57
CA ARG A 52 -0.78 6.65 9.20
C ARG A 52 -0.64 8.11 8.74
N GLY A 53 -1.40 9.03 9.32
CA GLY A 53 -1.32 10.47 9.05
C GLY A 53 -1.83 10.89 7.67
N HIS A 54 -2.57 10.02 6.97
CA HIS A 54 -3.26 10.33 5.71
C HIS A 54 -4.63 9.65 5.69
N THR A 55 -5.49 10.08 4.78
CA THR A 55 -6.82 9.52 4.55
C THR A 55 -6.89 8.76 3.24
N PHE A 56 -7.92 7.95 3.06
CA PHE A 56 -8.18 7.33 1.76
C PHE A 56 -8.59 8.35 0.69
N GLY A 57 -9.12 9.50 1.11
CA GLY A 57 -9.32 10.67 0.25
C GLY A 57 -8.00 11.16 -0.39
N ASP A 58 -6.92 11.21 0.38
CA ASP A 58 -5.59 11.58 -0.11
C ASP A 58 -5.04 10.54 -1.09
N VAL A 59 -5.27 9.25 -0.82
CA VAL A 59 -4.93 8.16 -1.75
C VAL A 59 -5.62 8.34 -3.11
N LYS A 60 -6.92 8.64 -3.13
CA LYS A 60 -7.67 8.88 -4.37
C LYS A 60 -7.11 10.06 -5.15
N LYS A 61 -6.82 11.18 -4.47
CA LYS A 61 -6.22 12.39 -5.08
C LYS A 61 -4.85 12.09 -5.67
N ALA A 62 -3.96 11.49 -4.87
CA ALA A 62 -2.61 11.13 -5.29
C ALA A 62 -2.61 10.17 -6.49
N SER A 63 -3.41 9.11 -6.44
CA SER A 63 -3.54 8.13 -7.53
C SER A 63 -3.98 8.78 -8.85
N LYS A 64 -4.94 9.70 -8.79
CA LYS A 64 -5.39 10.47 -9.95
C LYS A 64 -4.28 11.37 -10.52
N LEU A 65 -3.53 12.05 -9.63
CA LEU A 65 -2.41 12.91 -10.04
C LEU A 65 -1.28 12.10 -10.67
N ILE A 66 -0.84 11.01 -10.06
CA ILE A 66 0.21 10.10 -10.55
C ILE A 66 -0.11 9.64 -11.97
N ARG A 67 -1.31 9.11 -12.19
CA ARG A 67 -1.73 8.61 -13.51
C ARG A 67 -1.84 9.72 -14.55
N ARG A 68 -2.39 10.90 -14.20
CA ARG A 68 -2.50 12.06 -15.10
C ARG A 68 -1.14 12.61 -15.56
N HIS A 69 -0.09 12.43 -14.75
CA HIS A 69 1.26 12.84 -15.09
C HIS A 69 2.08 11.75 -15.80
N GLY A 70 1.43 10.63 -16.18
CA GLY A 70 2.05 9.57 -16.99
C GLY A 70 2.95 8.60 -16.21
N PHE A 71 2.82 8.54 -14.87
CA PHE A 71 3.51 7.54 -14.07
C PHE A 71 2.68 6.26 -13.96
N THR A 72 3.36 5.14 -13.83
CA THR A 72 2.76 3.86 -13.44
C THR A 72 2.44 3.89 -11.95
N LEU A 73 1.18 3.64 -11.59
CA LEU A 73 0.74 3.55 -10.20
C LEU A 73 0.96 2.14 -9.67
N GLY A 74 1.70 2.03 -8.57
CA GLY A 74 1.73 0.89 -7.66
C GLY A 74 1.04 1.25 -6.35
N VAL A 75 0.56 0.26 -5.62
CA VAL A 75 -0.04 0.45 -4.29
C VAL A 75 0.45 -0.60 -3.32
N GLN A 76 0.45 -0.27 -2.03
CA GLN A 76 0.73 -1.21 -0.94
C GLN A 76 -0.46 -1.23 0.00
N MET A 77 -0.87 -2.42 0.42
CA MET A 77 -1.85 -2.62 1.49
C MET A 77 -1.29 -3.52 2.59
N MET A 78 -1.86 -3.42 3.76
CA MET A 78 -1.50 -4.26 4.91
C MET A 78 -2.67 -5.15 5.31
N VAL A 79 -2.36 -6.30 5.89
CA VAL A 79 -3.28 -7.31 6.41
C VAL A 79 -3.01 -7.46 7.90
N GLY A 80 -4.06 -7.39 8.73
CA GLY A 80 -3.94 -7.50 10.19
C GLY A 80 -3.52 -6.21 10.90
N LEU A 81 -3.87 -5.03 10.36
CA LEU A 81 -3.69 -3.77 11.08
C LEU A 81 -4.57 -3.75 12.36
N PRO A 82 -4.18 -2.98 13.40
CA PRO A 82 -5.03 -2.78 14.56
C PRO A 82 -6.46 -2.37 14.17
N GLU A 83 -7.45 -3.02 14.78
CA GLU A 83 -8.88 -2.84 14.52
C GLU A 83 -9.34 -3.25 13.09
N SER A 84 -8.47 -3.83 12.28
CA SER A 84 -8.83 -4.32 10.95
C SER A 84 -9.44 -5.71 11.01
N THR A 85 -10.44 -5.94 10.18
CA THR A 85 -11.05 -7.24 9.96
C THR A 85 -10.76 -7.74 8.53
N LYS A 86 -10.92 -9.03 8.28
CA LYS A 86 -10.85 -9.60 6.93
C LYS A 86 -11.78 -8.89 5.94
N ILE A 87 -12.95 -8.44 6.41
CA ILE A 87 -13.92 -7.68 5.61
C ILE A 87 -13.34 -6.33 5.17
N ASP A 88 -12.65 -5.63 6.09
CA ASP A 88 -12.00 -4.35 5.78
C ASP A 88 -10.88 -4.52 4.76
N GLU A 89 -10.12 -5.59 4.84
CA GLU A 89 -9.03 -5.91 3.93
C GLU A 89 -9.54 -6.22 2.52
N ILE A 90 -10.63 -6.99 2.41
CA ILE A 90 -11.30 -7.25 1.13
C ILE A 90 -11.92 -5.97 0.56
N LYS A 91 -12.57 -5.13 1.39
CA LYS A 91 -13.06 -3.82 0.96
C LYS A 91 -11.91 -2.94 0.47
N THR A 92 -10.79 -2.91 1.20
CA THR A 92 -9.59 -2.18 0.80
C THR A 92 -9.11 -2.63 -0.58
N ALA A 93 -8.97 -3.94 -0.83
CA ALA A 93 -8.56 -4.45 -2.14
C ALA A 93 -9.53 -4.03 -3.26
N LYS A 94 -10.84 -4.11 -3.02
CA LYS A 94 -11.86 -3.66 -3.98
C LYS A 94 -11.74 -2.17 -4.30
N GLU A 95 -11.51 -1.33 -3.29
CA GLU A 95 -11.32 0.11 -3.47
C GLU A 95 -10.00 0.42 -4.21
N LEU A 96 -8.91 -0.30 -3.90
CA LEU A 96 -7.63 -0.17 -4.61
C LEU A 96 -7.75 -0.52 -6.09
N ILE A 97 -8.47 -1.59 -6.43
CA ILE A 97 -8.73 -2.00 -7.82
C ILE A 97 -9.41 -0.88 -8.62
N LYS A 98 -10.34 -0.12 -8.01
CA LYS A 98 -11.00 1.03 -8.67
C LYS A 98 -10.02 2.15 -9.04
N LEU A 99 -8.88 2.26 -8.34
CA LEU A 99 -7.83 3.23 -8.64
C LEU A 99 -7.01 2.83 -9.88
N LYS A 100 -7.22 1.60 -10.40
CA LYS A 100 -6.54 1.03 -11.59
C LYS A 100 -5.01 1.03 -11.43
N PRO A 101 -4.44 0.49 -10.34
CA PRO A 101 -3.01 0.32 -10.21
C PRO A 101 -2.52 -0.75 -11.19
N LYS A 102 -1.26 -0.66 -11.61
CA LYS A 102 -0.63 -1.73 -12.40
C LYS A 102 -0.18 -2.89 -11.51
N MET A 103 0.24 -2.56 -10.28
CA MET A 103 0.79 -3.54 -9.34
C MET A 103 0.39 -3.24 -7.89
N VAL A 104 0.42 -4.27 -7.08
CA VAL A 104 0.14 -4.20 -5.63
C VAL A 104 1.15 -5.02 -4.84
N ARG A 105 1.44 -4.57 -3.60
CA ARG A 105 2.08 -5.36 -2.56
C ARG A 105 1.11 -5.57 -1.41
N ILE A 106 1.13 -6.77 -0.86
CA ILE A 106 0.32 -7.18 0.30
C ILE A 106 1.29 -7.47 1.43
N TYR A 107 1.17 -6.75 2.54
CA TYR A 107 2.04 -6.92 3.69
C TYR A 107 1.25 -7.34 4.92
N PRO A 108 1.31 -8.63 5.33
CA PRO A 108 0.88 -9.03 6.66
C PRO A 108 1.66 -8.27 7.73
N VAL A 109 0.95 -7.83 8.77
CA VAL A 109 1.55 -7.09 9.89
C VAL A 109 2.35 -8.05 10.75
N LEU A 110 3.59 -7.66 11.06
CA LEU A 110 4.45 -8.36 12.02
C LEU A 110 4.70 -7.46 13.23
N VAL A 111 4.66 -8.05 14.42
CA VAL A 111 5.02 -7.36 15.66
C VAL A 111 6.55 -7.35 15.80
N ILE A 112 7.13 -6.16 15.72
CA ILE A 112 8.58 -5.96 15.82
C ILE A 112 8.91 -5.41 17.20
N LYS A 113 9.92 -5.98 17.88
CA LYS A 113 10.38 -5.53 19.20
C LYS A 113 10.68 -4.04 19.21
N ASN A 114 10.49 -3.42 20.38
CA ASN A 114 10.74 -1.99 20.61
C ASN A 114 9.84 -1.02 19.81
N THR A 115 8.71 -1.50 19.28
CA THR A 115 7.70 -0.66 18.63
C THR A 115 6.50 -0.42 19.54
N LYS A 116 5.69 0.60 19.20
CA LYS A 116 4.39 0.80 19.87
C LYS A 116 3.50 -0.44 19.72
N LEU A 117 3.47 -1.07 18.55
CA LEU A 117 2.67 -2.26 18.30
C LEU A 117 3.10 -3.44 19.18
N ALA A 118 4.40 -3.58 19.47
CA ALA A 118 4.89 -4.59 20.43
C ALA A 118 4.35 -4.34 21.84
N LYS A 119 4.37 -3.09 22.28
CA LYS A 119 3.78 -2.71 23.58
C LYS A 119 2.27 -2.95 23.63
N ASP A 120 1.56 -2.64 22.56
CA ASP A 120 0.12 -2.88 22.46
C ASP A 120 -0.19 -4.39 22.48
N TYR A 121 0.66 -5.23 21.90
CA TYR A 121 0.58 -6.69 21.95
C TYR A 121 0.86 -7.22 23.36
N GLU A 122 1.94 -6.78 24.01
CA GLU A 122 2.31 -7.17 25.37
C GLU A 122 1.22 -6.80 26.40
N ASN A 123 0.52 -5.69 26.18
CA ASN A 123 -0.57 -5.22 27.02
C ASN A 123 -1.96 -5.80 26.64
N GLY A 124 -2.04 -6.73 25.68
CA GLY A 124 -3.30 -7.33 25.25
C GLY A 124 -4.23 -6.40 24.47
N ILE A 125 -3.74 -5.20 24.04
CA ILE A 125 -4.52 -4.22 23.28
C ILE A 125 -4.58 -4.61 21.78
N TYR A 126 -3.58 -5.33 21.29
CA TYR A 126 -3.50 -5.81 19.91
C TYR A 126 -3.22 -7.31 19.88
N THR A 127 -3.96 -8.02 19.03
CA THR A 127 -3.71 -9.44 18.76
C THR A 127 -3.34 -9.60 17.30
N PRO A 128 -2.12 -10.06 16.96
CA PRO A 128 -1.73 -10.31 15.58
C PRO A 128 -2.52 -11.49 14.99
N LEU A 129 -2.67 -11.50 13.67
CA LEU A 129 -3.21 -12.65 12.97
C LEU A 129 -2.29 -13.86 13.17
N SER A 130 -2.87 -15.06 13.26
CA SER A 130 -2.08 -16.29 13.14
C SER A 130 -1.49 -16.39 11.73
N LEU A 131 -0.47 -17.23 11.56
CA LEU A 131 0.12 -17.48 10.24
C LEU A 131 -0.93 -17.97 9.24
N GLU A 132 -1.80 -18.89 9.67
CA GLU A 132 -2.86 -19.46 8.84
C GLU A 132 -3.86 -18.39 8.39
N GLN A 133 -4.30 -17.53 9.32
CA GLN A 133 -5.20 -16.42 9.02
C GLN A 133 -4.59 -15.44 8.03
N ALA A 134 -3.30 -15.09 8.23
CA ALA A 134 -2.58 -14.19 7.34
C ALA A 134 -2.41 -14.79 5.93
N VAL A 135 -2.09 -16.08 5.84
CA VAL A 135 -1.95 -16.82 4.57
C VAL A 135 -3.30 -16.92 3.85
N GLU A 136 -4.37 -17.30 4.55
CA GLU A 136 -5.71 -17.43 3.95
C GLU A 136 -6.19 -16.09 3.40
N THR A 137 -6.09 -15.02 4.19
CA THR A 137 -6.49 -13.69 3.74
C THR A 137 -5.65 -13.22 2.55
N SER A 138 -4.34 -13.40 2.61
CA SER A 138 -3.45 -13.02 1.51
C SER A 138 -3.74 -13.79 0.23
N LYS A 139 -4.08 -15.09 0.31
CA LYS A 139 -4.49 -15.92 -0.82
C LYS A 139 -5.78 -15.41 -1.48
N GLU A 140 -6.76 -15.01 -0.67
CA GLU A 140 -8.01 -14.44 -1.18
C GLU A 140 -7.76 -13.09 -1.89
N LEU A 141 -6.95 -12.22 -1.29
CA LEU A 141 -6.56 -10.94 -1.88
C LEU A 141 -5.78 -11.14 -3.19
N LEU A 142 -4.84 -12.08 -3.24
CA LEU A 142 -4.10 -12.44 -4.45
C LEU A 142 -5.06 -12.84 -5.58
N SER A 143 -6.02 -13.72 -5.30
CA SER A 143 -7.04 -14.14 -6.27
C SER A 143 -7.85 -12.95 -6.78
N LEU A 144 -8.23 -12.03 -5.88
CA LEU A 144 -9.05 -10.87 -6.19
C LEU A 144 -8.31 -9.89 -7.11
N PHE A 145 -7.03 -9.60 -6.84
CA PHE A 145 -6.21 -8.74 -7.69
C PHE A 145 -5.93 -9.38 -9.05
N ASN A 146 -5.58 -10.66 -9.09
CA ASN A 146 -5.32 -11.38 -10.34
C ASN A 146 -6.54 -11.40 -11.28
N LYS A 147 -7.77 -11.64 -10.74
CA LYS A 147 -9.03 -11.57 -11.51
C LYS A 147 -9.29 -10.20 -12.14
N LYS A 148 -8.62 -9.15 -11.68
CA LYS A 148 -8.76 -7.78 -12.16
C LYS A 148 -7.50 -7.27 -12.87
N ASN A 149 -6.59 -8.17 -13.25
CA ASN A 149 -5.34 -7.88 -13.96
C ASN A 149 -4.45 -6.85 -13.23
N VAL A 150 -4.43 -6.89 -11.90
CA VAL A 150 -3.50 -6.14 -11.05
C VAL A 150 -2.43 -7.13 -10.59
N GLU A 151 -1.19 -6.88 -10.99
CA GLU A 151 -0.04 -7.74 -10.66
C GLU A 151 0.30 -7.66 -9.17
N VAL A 152 0.26 -8.80 -8.46
CA VAL A 152 0.73 -8.89 -7.08
C VAL A 152 2.24 -9.17 -7.11
N ILE A 153 3.05 -8.14 -6.90
CA ILE A 153 4.52 -8.22 -7.04
C ILE A 153 5.23 -8.68 -5.77
N ARG A 154 4.52 -8.73 -4.64
CA ARG A 154 5.03 -9.24 -3.36
C ARG A 154 3.90 -9.51 -2.39
N ILE A 155 4.07 -10.60 -1.62
CA ILE A 155 3.33 -10.92 -0.39
C ILE A 155 4.38 -11.18 0.70
N GLY A 156 4.31 -10.44 1.83
CA GLY A 156 5.25 -10.56 2.94
C GLY A 156 6.46 -9.64 2.88
#